data_7364aafe8b4be670597a5d092196c8d9
#
_entry.id   7364aafe8b4be670597a5d092196c8d9
#
_cell.length_a   1.000
_cell.length_b   1.000
_cell.length_c   1.000
_cell.angle_alpha   90.00
_cell.angle_beta   90.00
_cell.angle_gamma   90.00
#
_symmetry.space_group_name_H-M   'P 1'
#
loop_
_entity.id
_entity.type
_entity.pdbx_description
1 polymer ?
#
loop_
_entity_poly.entity_id
_entity_poly.type
_entity_poly.pdbx_seq_one_letter_code
_entity_poly.pdbx_strand_id
1 'polypeptide(L)'
;AFIALVKYEDGERSYILAPQRLQAGDVVISGEKVDIKPGNAMPLKNMPVGTVVHNVELNPGRGGQIARSAGCYAQLIGKDAGYAQLRLNSGELRLVRGECLASVGAVSNADKQNENGGKAGRARWLGVRPSVRGVAMNPVDHPLGGGEGRSSGGRHPVTPWGKCTKGKKTRTNKKTNV
;
A
#
# COMPACT_ATOMS: atom_id res chain seq x y z
N ALA A 1 -3.67 -5.79 7.77
CA ALA A 1 -3.94 -4.71 8.70
C ALA A 1 -5.18 -5.04 9.54
N PHE A 2 -5.21 -4.57 10.76
CA PHE A 2 -6.45 -4.55 11.55
C PHE A 2 -7.24 -3.30 11.19
N ILE A 3 -8.54 -3.34 11.45
CA ILE A 3 -9.45 -2.19 11.33
C ILE A 3 -10.01 -1.85 12.71
N ALA A 4 -10.31 -0.59 12.95
CA ALA A 4 -10.94 -0.11 14.16
C ALA A 4 -12.29 0.51 13.80
N LEU A 5 -13.33 0.17 14.58
CA LEU A 5 -14.62 0.83 14.50
C LEU A 5 -14.58 2.09 15.37
N VAL A 6 -14.77 3.24 14.75
CA VAL A 6 -14.83 4.54 15.43
C VAL A 6 -16.28 5.00 15.48
N LYS A 7 -16.70 5.50 16.64
CA LYS A 7 -17.97 6.18 16.83
C LYS A 7 -17.70 7.68 16.91
N TYR A 8 -18.30 8.44 16.01
CA TYR A 8 -18.24 9.90 16.00
C TYR A 8 -19.20 10.52 17.05
N GLU A 9 -18.99 11.78 17.35
CA GLU A 9 -19.82 12.53 18.32
C GLU A 9 -21.27 12.66 17.88
N ASP A 10 -21.54 12.72 16.56
CA ASP A 10 -22.88 12.70 15.95
C ASP A 10 -23.58 11.34 16.00
N GLY A 11 -22.87 10.30 16.50
CA GLY A 11 -23.37 8.92 16.60
C GLY A 11 -23.09 8.05 15.38
N GLU A 12 -22.56 8.62 14.30
CA GLU A 12 -22.15 7.85 13.12
C GLU A 12 -21.01 6.88 13.46
N ARG A 13 -20.93 5.77 12.73
CA ARG A 13 -19.89 4.76 12.92
C ARG A 13 -19.18 4.51 11.60
N SER A 14 -17.85 4.52 11.61
CA SER A 14 -17.03 4.24 10.43
C SER A 14 -15.82 3.38 10.80
N TYR A 15 -15.29 2.65 9.83
CA TYR A 15 -14.07 1.89 9.98
C TYR A 15 -12.86 2.69 9.51
N ILE A 16 -11.82 2.67 10.32
CA ILE A 16 -10.51 3.20 9.97
C ILE A 16 -9.47 2.08 9.93
N LEU A 17 -8.35 2.30 9.24
CA LEU A 17 -7.17 1.44 9.39
C LEU A 17 -6.60 1.66 10.79
N ALA A 18 -6.52 0.59 11.58
CA ALA A 18 -5.96 0.69 12.91
C ALA A 18 -4.43 0.88 12.82
N PRO A 19 -3.87 1.97 13.36
CA PRO A 19 -2.43 2.11 13.52
C PRO A 19 -1.91 1.16 14.60
N GLN A 20 -0.59 0.99 14.63
CA GLN A 20 0.06 0.27 15.73
C GLN A 20 -0.24 0.98 17.06
N ARG A 21 -0.43 0.20 18.11
CA ARG A 21 -0.66 0.64 19.49
C ARG A 21 -2.01 1.33 19.75
N LEU A 22 -2.92 1.40 18.79
CA LEU A 22 -4.28 1.87 19.04
C LEU A 22 -5.03 0.83 19.88
N GLN A 23 -5.68 1.25 20.95
CA GLN A 23 -6.48 0.41 21.85
C GLN A 23 -7.95 0.80 21.83
N ALA A 24 -8.81 -0.10 22.29
CA ALA A 24 -10.22 0.21 22.46
C ALA A 24 -10.38 1.26 23.58
N GLY A 25 -11.14 2.31 23.28
CA GLY A 25 -11.33 3.45 24.18
C GLY A 25 -10.42 4.65 23.86
N ASP A 26 -9.43 4.49 22.98
CA ASP A 26 -8.65 5.63 22.54
C ASP A 26 -9.48 6.58 21.68
N VAL A 27 -9.23 7.88 21.85
CA VAL A 27 -9.86 8.93 21.05
C VAL A 27 -8.96 9.30 19.89
N VAL A 28 -9.51 9.27 18.68
CA VAL A 28 -8.85 9.70 17.44
C VAL A 28 -9.53 10.93 16.89
N ILE A 29 -8.74 11.90 16.42
CA ILE A 29 -9.22 13.18 15.94
C ILE A 29 -8.76 13.37 14.49
N SER A 30 -9.68 13.83 13.65
CA SER A 30 -9.39 14.28 12.29
C SER A 30 -9.67 15.77 12.17
N GLY A 31 -8.68 16.55 11.73
CA GLY A 31 -8.82 17.99 11.64
C GLY A 31 -7.61 18.67 11.00
N GLU A 32 -7.66 20.01 10.86
CA GLU A 32 -6.54 20.74 10.25
C GLU A 32 -5.27 20.74 11.10
N LYS A 33 -5.40 20.89 12.41
CA LYS A 33 -4.29 20.85 13.37
C LYS A 33 -4.70 20.01 14.57
N VAL A 34 -4.09 18.85 14.70
CA VAL A 34 -4.32 17.93 15.80
C VAL A 34 -2.99 17.42 16.36
N ASP A 35 -3.00 16.89 17.57
CA ASP A 35 -1.82 16.30 18.19
C ASP A 35 -1.24 15.15 17.35
N ILE A 36 0.07 14.97 17.39
CA ILE A 36 0.76 13.88 16.71
C ILE A 36 0.65 12.59 17.53
N LYS A 37 -0.57 12.04 17.56
CA LYS A 37 -0.87 10.75 18.22
C LYS A 37 -1.26 9.71 17.17
N PRO A 38 -0.91 8.42 17.37
CA PRO A 38 -1.31 7.36 16.45
C PRO A 38 -2.82 7.34 16.22
N GLY A 39 -3.23 7.34 14.96
CA GLY A 39 -4.65 7.35 14.57
C GLY A 39 -5.20 8.72 14.21
N ASN A 40 -4.62 9.79 14.69
CA ASN A 40 -5.05 11.14 14.32
C ASN A 40 -4.73 11.43 12.85
N ALA A 41 -5.63 12.14 12.18
CA ALA A 41 -5.49 12.47 10.77
C ALA A 41 -5.48 13.99 10.55
N MET A 42 -4.56 14.46 9.71
CA MET A 42 -4.46 15.89 9.34
C MET A 42 -3.77 16.05 7.98
N PRO A 43 -3.86 17.25 7.37
CA PRO A 43 -3.11 17.56 6.16
C PRO A 43 -1.59 17.50 6.38
N LEU A 44 -0.86 16.97 5.40
CA LEU A 44 0.61 16.84 5.45
C LEU A 44 1.32 18.17 5.70
N LYS A 45 0.78 19.29 5.21
CA LYS A 45 1.34 20.64 5.43
C LYS A 45 1.47 20.99 6.91
N ASN A 46 0.59 20.47 7.75
CA ASN A 46 0.51 20.78 9.18
C ASN A 46 1.30 19.79 10.06
N MET A 47 1.73 18.65 9.52
CA MET A 47 2.52 17.66 10.25
C MET A 47 3.98 18.11 10.37
N PRO A 48 4.69 17.90 11.50
CA PRO A 48 6.13 18.13 11.59
C PRO A 48 6.90 17.16 10.68
N VAL A 49 8.06 17.63 10.20
CA VAL A 49 9.02 16.78 9.47
C VAL A 49 9.52 15.67 10.38
N GLY A 50 9.74 14.49 9.83
CA GLY A 50 10.12 13.28 10.57
C GLY A 50 8.94 12.41 11.01
N THR A 51 7.69 12.92 10.94
CA THR A 51 6.51 12.15 11.33
C THR A 51 6.33 10.92 10.46
N VAL A 52 6.05 9.78 11.11
CA VAL A 52 5.63 8.54 10.46
C VAL A 52 4.13 8.60 10.20
N VAL A 53 3.71 8.33 8.97
CA VAL A 53 2.33 8.43 8.53
C VAL A 53 1.90 7.20 7.74
N HIS A 54 0.61 6.98 7.67
CA HIS A 54 -0.01 5.95 6.84
C HIS A 54 -1.30 6.47 6.22
N ASN A 55 -1.94 5.66 5.37
CA ASN A 55 -3.21 5.99 4.71
C ASN A 55 -3.18 7.37 4.03
N VAL A 56 -2.13 7.64 3.27
CA VAL A 56 -1.88 8.95 2.67
C VAL A 56 -2.67 9.11 1.37
N GLU A 57 -3.31 10.26 1.21
CA GLU A 57 -3.95 10.64 -0.05
C GLU A 57 -2.93 11.03 -1.13
N LEU A 58 -3.29 10.80 -2.38
CA LEU A 58 -2.54 11.30 -3.56
C LEU A 58 -3.14 12.61 -4.10
N ASN A 59 -4.44 12.76 -3.99
CA ASN A 59 -5.18 13.98 -4.31
C ASN A 59 -6.11 14.30 -3.13
N PRO A 60 -6.24 15.56 -2.76
CA PRO A 60 -7.11 15.96 -1.65
C PRO A 60 -8.54 15.47 -1.84
N GLY A 61 -9.15 14.91 -0.79
CA GLY A 61 -10.52 14.43 -0.77
C GLY A 61 -10.79 13.13 -1.52
N ARG A 62 -9.77 12.49 -2.09
CA ARG A 62 -9.95 11.22 -2.83
C ARG A 62 -9.82 9.97 -1.94
N GLY A 63 -9.47 10.16 -0.68
CA GLY A 63 -9.20 9.07 0.24
C GLY A 63 -7.78 8.53 0.15
N GLY A 64 -7.35 7.87 1.22
CA GLY A 64 -5.99 7.33 1.33
C GLY A 64 -5.68 6.22 0.34
N GLN A 65 -4.52 6.27 -0.28
CA GLN A 65 -4.07 5.31 -1.29
C GLN A 65 -2.69 4.72 -0.99
N ILE A 66 -1.82 5.44 -0.28
CA ILE A 66 -0.45 5.02 0.03
C ILE A 66 -0.36 4.52 1.46
N ALA A 67 0.54 3.55 1.71
CA ALA A 67 0.86 2.99 3.03
C ALA A 67 -0.39 2.47 3.78
N ARG A 68 -1.14 1.56 3.16
CA ARG A 68 -2.37 0.98 3.72
C ARG A 68 -2.25 -0.49 4.12
N SER A 69 -1.27 -1.20 3.58
CA SER A 69 -1.07 -2.62 3.91
C SER A 69 -0.52 -2.80 5.32
N ALA A 70 -0.68 -4.00 5.86
CA ALA A 70 -0.19 -4.37 7.19
C ALA A 70 1.29 -4.00 7.38
N GLY A 71 1.62 -3.31 8.46
CA GLY A 71 2.97 -2.87 8.79
C GLY A 71 3.55 -1.76 7.92
N CYS A 72 2.82 -1.28 6.90
CA CYS A 72 3.32 -0.23 6.01
C CYS A 72 3.25 1.15 6.66
N TYR A 73 4.18 2.00 6.26
CA TYR A 73 4.24 3.40 6.65
C TYR A 73 4.95 4.23 5.58
N ALA A 74 4.87 5.52 5.69
CA ALA A 74 5.71 6.48 4.97
C ALA A 74 6.26 7.49 5.98
N GLN A 75 7.39 8.10 5.70
CA GLN A 75 7.98 9.13 6.54
C GLN A 75 7.97 10.47 5.83
N LEU A 76 7.49 11.50 6.49
CA LEU A 76 7.57 12.88 6.01
C LEU A 76 8.99 13.38 6.19
N ILE A 77 9.72 13.61 5.09
CA ILE A 77 11.13 14.02 5.12
C ILE A 77 11.24 15.54 5.02
N GLY A 78 10.39 16.18 4.22
CA GLY A 78 10.47 17.61 3.98
C GLY A 78 9.17 18.16 3.43
N LYS A 79 9.10 19.48 3.40
CA LYS A 79 8.00 20.24 2.79
C LYS A 79 8.60 21.40 2.01
N ASP A 80 8.14 21.59 0.79
CA ASP A 80 8.59 22.66 -0.08
C ASP A 80 7.51 23.02 -1.08
N ALA A 81 7.37 24.31 -1.38
CA ALA A 81 6.47 24.87 -2.42
C ALA A 81 5.06 24.28 -2.41
N GLY A 82 4.47 24.01 -1.24
CA GLY A 82 3.12 23.42 -1.10
C GLY A 82 3.07 21.91 -1.27
N TYR A 83 4.20 21.24 -1.44
CA TYR A 83 4.32 19.79 -1.51
C TYR A 83 4.99 19.22 -0.26
N ALA A 84 4.60 18.00 0.08
CA ALA A 84 5.22 17.18 1.10
C ALA A 84 6.06 16.09 0.43
N GLN A 85 7.29 15.93 0.86
CA GLN A 85 8.20 14.88 0.43
C GLN A 85 8.10 13.68 1.35
N LEU A 86 7.66 12.56 0.81
CA LEU A 86 7.48 11.32 1.55
C LEU A 86 8.49 10.27 1.11
N ARG A 87 9.14 9.63 2.07
CA ARG A 87 9.90 8.40 1.86
C ARG A 87 8.98 7.22 2.14
N LEU A 88 8.69 6.44 1.10
CA LEU A 88 7.88 5.24 1.20
C LEU A 88 8.66 4.07 1.78
N ASN A 89 7.96 3.04 2.23
CA ASN A 89 8.59 1.81 2.76
C ASN A 89 9.47 1.08 1.73
N SER A 90 9.23 1.31 0.43
CA SER A 90 10.09 0.81 -0.66
C SER A 90 11.40 1.57 -0.84
N GLY A 91 11.62 2.69 -0.11
CA GLY A 91 12.74 3.61 -0.29
C GLY A 91 12.49 4.72 -1.32
N GLU A 92 11.40 4.65 -2.09
CA GLU A 92 11.06 5.68 -3.07
C GLU A 92 10.75 7.02 -2.37
N LEU A 93 11.33 8.10 -2.89
CA LEU A 93 10.97 9.46 -2.53
C LEU A 93 9.85 9.94 -3.45
N ARG A 94 8.81 10.50 -2.86
CA ARG A 94 7.63 10.93 -3.60
C ARG A 94 7.09 12.26 -3.11
N LEU A 95 6.80 13.14 -4.05
CA LEU A 95 6.11 14.41 -3.79
C LEU A 95 4.61 14.19 -3.79
N VAL A 96 3.94 14.71 -2.78
CA VAL A 96 2.49 14.72 -2.61
C VAL A 96 2.05 16.13 -2.22
N ARG A 97 0.89 16.58 -2.66
CA ARG A 97 0.37 17.91 -2.26
C ARG A 97 0.24 18.00 -0.75
N GLY A 98 0.64 19.11 -0.17
CA GLY A 98 0.58 19.34 1.28
C GLY A 98 -0.83 19.34 1.86
N GLU A 99 -1.86 19.56 1.04
CA GLU A 99 -3.27 19.50 1.42
C GLU A 99 -3.81 18.06 1.59
N CYS A 100 -3.09 17.07 1.05
CA CYS A 100 -3.48 15.67 1.18
C CYS A 100 -3.49 15.24 2.63
N LEU A 101 -4.56 14.55 3.04
CA LEU A 101 -4.69 13.98 4.36
C LEU A 101 -3.80 12.74 4.53
N ALA A 102 -3.30 12.58 5.73
CA ALA A 102 -2.60 11.37 6.16
C ALA A 102 -2.90 11.10 7.63
N SER A 103 -2.82 9.84 8.04
CA SER A 103 -2.98 9.42 9.43
C SER A 103 -1.61 9.19 10.07
N VAL A 104 -1.45 9.62 11.32
CA VAL A 104 -0.22 9.48 12.09
C VAL A 104 0.01 8.03 12.50
N GLY A 105 1.24 7.56 12.41
CA GLY A 105 1.68 6.23 12.82
C GLY A 105 1.86 5.25 11.66
N ALA A 106 2.24 4.02 11.97
CA ALA A 106 2.35 2.91 11.05
C ALA A 106 1.11 2.01 11.14
N VAL A 107 0.76 1.34 10.06
CA VAL A 107 -0.36 0.38 10.04
C VAL A 107 -0.07 -0.81 10.92
N SER A 108 -1.10 -1.32 11.59
CA SER A 108 -1.02 -2.49 12.47
C SER A 108 -0.65 -3.79 11.75
N ASN A 109 -0.38 -4.85 12.54
CA ASN A 109 -0.09 -6.20 12.08
C ASN A 109 1.19 -6.28 11.21
N ALA A 110 2.30 -5.71 11.70
CA ALA A 110 3.59 -5.73 11.00
C ALA A 110 4.09 -7.16 10.71
N ASP A 111 3.78 -8.12 11.57
CA ASP A 111 4.21 -9.52 11.44
C ASP A 111 3.47 -10.31 10.35
N LYS A 112 2.49 -9.69 9.69
CA LYS A 112 1.78 -10.31 8.57
C LYS A 112 2.70 -10.83 7.47
N GLN A 113 3.81 -10.14 7.23
CA GLN A 113 4.82 -10.55 6.24
C GLN A 113 5.54 -11.85 6.63
N ASN A 114 5.60 -12.20 7.92
CA ASN A 114 6.28 -13.37 8.45
C ASN A 114 5.37 -14.61 8.48
N GLU A 115 4.06 -14.44 8.21
CA GLU A 115 3.13 -15.56 8.18
C GLU A 115 3.43 -16.52 7.02
N ASN A 116 3.71 -17.77 7.34
CA ASN A 116 3.85 -18.83 6.36
C ASN A 116 2.53 -19.61 6.24
N GLY A 117 1.98 -19.68 5.05
CA GLY A 117 0.76 -20.41 4.77
C GLY A 117 0.88 -21.92 4.97
N GLY A 118 2.07 -22.49 4.80
CA GLY A 118 2.40 -23.90 5.00
C GLY A 118 1.86 -24.84 3.93
N LYS A 119 0.62 -24.68 3.50
CA LYS A 119 -0.03 -25.56 2.51
C LYS A 119 -0.94 -24.80 1.53
N ALA A 120 -1.09 -25.34 0.33
CA ALA A 120 -1.96 -24.78 -0.71
C ALA A 120 -3.43 -24.71 -0.28
N GLY A 121 -3.91 -25.65 0.54
CA GLY A 121 -5.26 -25.66 1.07
C GLY A 121 -5.60 -24.40 1.88
N ARG A 122 -4.63 -23.83 2.61
CA ARG A 122 -4.85 -22.58 3.33
C ARG A 122 -5.13 -21.38 2.40
N ALA A 123 -4.42 -21.31 1.26
CA ALA A 123 -4.70 -20.31 0.24
C ALA A 123 -6.13 -20.47 -0.33
N ARG A 124 -6.58 -21.72 -0.50
CA ARG A 124 -7.98 -22.02 -0.92
C ARG A 124 -9.01 -21.53 0.10
N TRP A 125 -8.76 -21.72 1.38
CA TRP A 125 -9.63 -21.19 2.45
C TRP A 125 -9.74 -19.68 2.45
N LEU A 126 -8.68 -18.99 2.02
CA LEU A 126 -8.68 -17.52 1.86
C LEU A 126 -9.26 -17.06 0.51
N GLY A 127 -9.85 -17.97 -0.27
CA GLY A 127 -10.45 -17.66 -1.56
C GLY A 127 -9.47 -17.52 -2.74
N VAL A 128 -8.18 -17.78 -2.51
CA VAL A 128 -7.17 -17.72 -3.56
C VAL A 128 -7.19 -19.01 -4.37
N ARG A 129 -7.56 -18.93 -5.64
CA ARG A 129 -7.53 -20.07 -6.56
C ARG A 129 -6.12 -20.33 -7.09
N PRO A 130 -5.80 -21.59 -7.46
CA PRO A 130 -4.56 -21.91 -8.13
C PRO A 130 -4.37 -21.11 -9.42
N SER A 131 -3.15 -20.67 -9.68
CA SER A 131 -2.76 -20.04 -10.94
C SER A 131 -1.82 -20.94 -11.72
N VAL A 132 -1.99 -21.02 -13.02
CA VAL A 132 -1.14 -21.81 -13.91
C VAL A 132 -0.06 -20.89 -14.50
N ARG A 133 1.18 -21.38 -14.52
CA ARG A 133 2.30 -20.64 -15.15
C ARG A 133 2.17 -20.71 -16.67
N GLY A 134 2.49 -19.64 -17.38
CA GLY A 134 2.42 -19.60 -18.84
C GLY A 134 3.24 -20.68 -19.54
N VAL A 135 4.38 -21.09 -18.96
CA VAL A 135 5.22 -22.15 -19.50
C VAL A 135 4.55 -23.55 -19.46
N ALA A 136 3.53 -23.73 -18.63
CA ALA A 136 2.77 -24.98 -18.51
C ALA A 136 1.49 -24.97 -19.38
N MET A 137 1.28 -23.92 -20.13
CA MET A 137 0.14 -23.78 -21.05
C MET A 137 0.50 -24.21 -22.46
N ASN A 138 -0.50 -24.31 -23.34
CA ASN A 138 -0.29 -24.51 -24.78
C ASN A 138 0.12 -23.19 -25.48
N PRO A 139 0.74 -23.27 -26.67
CA PRO A 139 1.16 -22.07 -27.41
C PRO A 139 0.01 -21.11 -27.73
N VAL A 140 -1.21 -21.60 -27.89
CA VAL A 140 -2.41 -20.77 -28.12
C VAL A 140 -2.79 -19.92 -26.91
N ASP A 141 -2.48 -20.40 -25.70
CA ASP A 141 -2.89 -19.73 -24.45
C ASP A 141 -1.84 -18.75 -23.93
N HIS A 142 -0.56 -19.00 -24.22
CA HIS A 142 0.51 -18.16 -23.71
C HIS A 142 1.75 -18.19 -24.61
N PRO A 143 2.44 -17.05 -24.84
CA PRO A 143 3.67 -16.98 -25.65
C PRO A 143 4.84 -17.85 -25.18
N LEU A 144 4.84 -18.26 -23.90
CA LEU A 144 5.83 -19.17 -23.32
C LEU A 144 5.37 -20.62 -23.29
N GLY A 145 4.17 -20.91 -23.82
CA GLY A 145 3.60 -22.25 -23.83
C GLY A 145 4.18 -23.15 -24.90
N GLY A 146 3.89 -24.44 -24.78
CA GLY A 146 4.31 -25.49 -25.70
C GLY A 146 5.51 -26.28 -25.24
N GLY A 147 5.90 -27.27 -26.07
CA GLY A 147 6.96 -28.23 -25.81
C GLY A 147 6.46 -29.56 -25.27
N GLU A 148 7.35 -30.55 -25.23
CA GLU A 148 7.10 -31.87 -24.63
C GLU A 148 7.66 -31.93 -23.22
N GLY A 149 6.86 -32.48 -22.31
CA GLY A 149 7.26 -32.68 -20.91
C GLY A 149 7.66 -31.36 -20.21
N ARG A 150 8.78 -31.38 -19.49
CA ARG A 150 9.32 -30.21 -18.78
C ARG A 150 10.17 -29.37 -19.71
N SER A 151 9.55 -28.43 -20.44
CA SER A 151 10.23 -27.52 -21.34
C SER A 151 10.57 -26.17 -20.69
N SER A 152 11.54 -25.46 -21.28
CA SER A 152 11.84 -24.08 -20.93
C SER A 152 10.88 -23.11 -21.67
N GLY A 153 10.82 -21.85 -21.23
CA GLY A 153 9.95 -20.84 -21.88
C GLY A 153 10.39 -20.42 -23.29
N GLY A 154 11.57 -20.80 -23.74
CA GLY A 154 12.09 -20.61 -25.11
C GLY A 154 12.39 -19.16 -25.51
N ARG A 155 12.05 -18.19 -24.67
CA ARG A 155 12.25 -16.76 -24.92
C ARG A 155 12.32 -15.94 -23.64
N HIS A 156 12.61 -14.66 -23.77
CA HIS A 156 12.60 -13.73 -22.65
C HIS A 156 11.20 -13.71 -21.97
N PRO A 157 11.12 -13.66 -20.61
CA PRO A 157 9.83 -13.70 -19.91
C PRO A 157 8.89 -12.59 -20.34
N VAL A 158 7.66 -12.99 -20.71
CA VAL A 158 6.60 -12.08 -21.18
C VAL A 158 5.27 -12.39 -20.49
N THR A 159 4.36 -11.42 -20.54
CA THR A 159 2.96 -11.56 -20.13
C THR A 159 2.17 -12.37 -21.18
N PRO A 160 0.93 -12.81 -20.89
CA PRO A 160 0.05 -13.43 -21.89
C PRO A 160 -0.16 -12.59 -23.16
N TRP A 161 0.00 -11.28 -23.05
CA TRP A 161 -0.11 -10.33 -24.17
C TRP A 161 1.24 -9.98 -24.82
N GLY A 162 2.29 -10.72 -24.52
CA GLY A 162 3.61 -10.56 -25.13
C GLY A 162 4.47 -9.41 -24.59
N LYS A 163 4.05 -8.70 -23.55
CA LYS A 163 4.83 -7.62 -22.94
C LYS A 163 5.94 -8.19 -22.05
N CYS A 164 7.18 -7.68 -22.19
CA CYS A 164 8.29 -8.07 -21.32
C CYS A 164 7.99 -7.82 -19.86
N THR A 165 8.26 -8.82 -19.00
CA THR A 165 7.99 -8.75 -17.56
C THR A 165 9.22 -8.34 -16.73
N LYS A 166 10.43 -8.46 -17.28
CA LYS A 166 11.67 -8.06 -16.61
C LYS A 166 12.30 -6.84 -17.27
N GLY A 167 12.92 -5.99 -16.45
CA GLY A 167 13.67 -4.82 -16.89
C GLY A 167 12.82 -3.61 -17.32
N LYS A 168 11.51 -3.74 -17.43
CA LYS A 168 10.62 -2.63 -17.82
C LYS A 168 10.11 -1.87 -16.61
N LYS A 169 10.35 -0.56 -16.59
CA LYS A 169 9.74 0.33 -15.60
C LYS A 169 8.23 0.42 -15.86
N THR A 170 7.41 0.10 -14.87
CA THR A 170 5.94 0.13 -14.96
C THR A 170 5.37 1.52 -14.67
N ARG A 171 6.03 2.30 -13.78
CA ARG A 171 5.62 3.67 -13.49
C ARG A 171 6.17 4.62 -14.56
N THR A 172 5.29 5.27 -15.30
CA THR A 172 5.64 6.22 -16.36
C THR A 172 5.58 7.69 -15.91
N ASN A 173 4.78 8.00 -14.90
CA ASN A 173 4.63 9.36 -14.38
C ASN A 173 5.84 9.74 -13.52
N LYS A 174 6.69 10.64 -14.05
CA LYS A 174 7.90 11.12 -13.37
C LYS A 174 7.71 12.43 -12.63
N LYS A 175 6.57 13.12 -12.78
CA LYS A 175 6.32 14.47 -12.21
C LYS A 175 6.36 14.52 -10.68
N THR A 176 6.19 13.38 -10.01
CA THR A 176 6.20 13.25 -8.55
C THR A 176 7.39 12.45 -8.01
N ASN A 177 8.40 12.21 -8.83
CA ASN A 177 9.68 11.65 -8.38
C ASN A 177 10.59 12.81 -7.96
N VAL A 178 11.34 12.61 -6.89
CA VAL A 178 12.39 13.51 -6.40
C VAL A 178 13.73 12.91 -6.76
#